data_954f2c8de61c34e0e4ee736754ff567d
#
_entry.id   954f2c8de61c34e0e4ee736754ff567d
#
_cell.length_a   1.000
_cell.length_b   1.000
_cell.length_c   1.000
_cell.angle_alpha   90.00
_cell.angle_beta   90.00
_cell.angle_gamma   90.00
#
_symmetry.space_group_name_H-M   'P 1'
#
loop_
_entity.id
_entity.type
_entity.pdbx_description
1 polymer ?
#
loop_
_entity_poly.entity_id
_entity_poly.type
_entity_poly.pdbx_seq_one_letter_code
_entity_poly.pdbx_strand_id
1 'polypeptide(L)'
;DHFQPDEQDEFDVTIKRFLTDKKTNIMRSQSDVYRYMNPSKNIPHFQQLLNHKHLYFMQFRVIKMKVAEDSYEYIITNLPYSFDLEDLKICYHWRWQMEVAFRYLKHANGLLYFHSKKPEYLKQEIYANLILYNFGVFLANEAIQENQKKKHRITNKYQYEVDFSSALKISRKYFIRGRSSENRIIKLIAKYIHAVKSEFRQFSRPLRGIGAIHFGYR
;
A
#
# COMPACT_ATOMS: atom_id res chain seq x y z
N ASP A 1 9.05 -27.49 -17.52
CA ASP A 1 8.49 -27.70 -16.17
C ASP A 1 7.14 -27.00 -16.11
N HIS A 2 6.07 -27.81 -16.04
CA HIS A 2 4.72 -27.27 -15.83
C HIS A 2 4.63 -26.77 -14.39
N PHE A 3 4.66 -25.48 -14.23
CA PHE A 3 4.44 -24.83 -12.96
C PHE A 3 2.97 -25.00 -12.57
N GLN A 4 2.70 -25.77 -11.52
CA GLN A 4 1.36 -25.96 -10.95
C GLN A 4 1.29 -25.20 -9.63
N PRO A 5 0.73 -23.99 -9.63
CA PRO A 5 0.74 -23.08 -8.46
C PRO A 5 -0.11 -23.59 -7.29
N ASP A 6 -1.02 -24.55 -7.53
CA ASP A 6 -1.97 -25.00 -6.51
C ASP A 6 -1.44 -26.13 -5.60
N GLU A 7 -0.34 -26.78 -5.99
CA GLU A 7 0.23 -27.92 -5.24
C GLU A 7 1.23 -27.53 -4.15
N GLN A 8 1.75 -26.30 -4.17
CA GLN A 8 2.75 -25.85 -3.19
C GLN A 8 2.14 -24.84 -2.23
N ASP A 9 2.40 -24.99 -0.94
CA ASP A 9 1.95 -24.03 0.09
C ASP A 9 2.53 -22.63 -0.13
N GLU A 10 3.84 -22.55 -0.35
CA GLU A 10 4.53 -21.30 -0.67
C GLU A 10 5.54 -21.54 -1.79
N PHE A 11 5.74 -20.57 -2.67
CA PHE A 11 6.77 -20.65 -3.71
C PHE A 11 7.29 -19.26 -4.10
N ASP A 12 8.49 -19.25 -4.68
CA ASP A 12 9.15 -18.08 -5.26
C ASP A 12 9.83 -18.52 -6.57
N VAL A 13 9.28 -18.13 -7.70
CA VAL A 13 9.77 -18.54 -9.01
C VAL A 13 9.99 -17.34 -9.92
N THR A 14 11.07 -17.38 -10.70
CA THR A 14 11.31 -16.40 -11.76
C THR A 14 10.70 -16.90 -13.07
N ILE A 15 9.81 -16.08 -13.61
CA ILE A 15 9.24 -16.26 -14.94
C ILE A 15 10.03 -15.42 -15.92
N LYS A 16 10.49 -16.05 -17.00
CA LYS A 16 11.16 -15.43 -18.14
C LYS A 16 10.31 -15.64 -19.37
N ARG A 17 9.97 -14.56 -20.08
CA ARG A 17 9.12 -14.60 -21.27
C ARG A 17 9.63 -13.62 -22.31
N PHE A 18 9.45 -13.97 -23.58
CA PHE A 18 9.58 -13.03 -24.68
C PHE A 18 8.17 -12.57 -25.12
N LEU A 19 7.91 -11.29 -25.04
CA LEU A 19 6.70 -10.70 -25.58
C LEU A 19 6.96 -10.36 -27.05
N THR A 20 5.96 -10.61 -27.91
CA THR A 20 6.08 -10.38 -29.35
C THR A 20 4.76 -9.90 -29.95
N ASP A 21 4.84 -9.08 -30.99
CA ASP A 21 3.70 -8.65 -31.82
C ASP A 21 3.45 -9.57 -33.02
N LYS A 22 4.30 -10.60 -33.22
CA LYS A 22 4.23 -11.54 -34.34
C LYS A 22 3.72 -12.91 -33.90
N LYS A 23 2.96 -13.56 -34.78
CA LYS A 23 2.48 -14.93 -34.61
C LYS A 23 3.18 -15.85 -35.60
N THR A 24 4.26 -16.47 -35.21
CA THR A 24 4.92 -17.51 -35.99
C THR A 24 4.57 -18.91 -35.45
N ASN A 25 4.72 -19.94 -36.26
CA ASN A 25 4.44 -21.32 -35.81
C ASN A 25 5.39 -21.76 -34.68
N ILE A 26 6.65 -21.29 -34.72
CA ILE A 26 7.64 -21.55 -33.65
C ILE A 26 7.18 -20.92 -32.32
N MET A 27 6.70 -19.67 -32.37
CA MET A 27 6.22 -18.98 -31.16
C MET A 27 4.94 -19.58 -30.59
N ARG A 28 4.13 -20.21 -31.46
CA ARG A 28 2.92 -20.93 -31.02
C ARG A 28 3.26 -22.27 -30.35
N SER A 29 4.24 -23.01 -30.88
CA SER A 29 4.68 -24.31 -30.30
C SER A 29 5.44 -24.12 -28.98
N GLN A 30 6.03 -22.94 -28.73
CA GLN A 30 6.77 -22.60 -27.52
C GLN A 30 6.05 -21.51 -26.71
N SER A 31 4.78 -21.73 -26.38
CA SER A 31 3.92 -20.79 -25.65
C SER A 31 4.38 -20.52 -24.20
N ASP A 32 5.23 -21.37 -23.66
CA ASP A 32 5.91 -21.23 -22.38
C ASP A 32 7.08 -20.23 -22.42
N VAL A 33 7.65 -19.98 -23.58
CA VAL A 33 8.75 -19.02 -23.81
C VAL A 33 8.23 -17.72 -24.43
N TYR A 34 7.32 -17.80 -25.38
CA TYR A 34 6.83 -16.67 -26.14
C TYR A 34 5.38 -16.34 -25.81
N ARG A 35 5.08 -15.04 -25.63
CA ARG A 35 3.74 -14.55 -25.44
C ARG A 35 3.40 -13.51 -26.50
N TYR A 36 2.38 -13.81 -27.28
CA TYR A 36 1.85 -12.86 -28.25
C TYR A 36 1.08 -11.73 -27.56
N MET A 37 1.40 -10.51 -27.91
CA MET A 37 0.74 -9.29 -27.47
C MET A 37 0.13 -8.60 -28.67
N ASN A 38 -1.19 -8.36 -28.63
CA ASN A 38 -1.86 -7.65 -29.70
C ASN A 38 -1.53 -6.15 -29.64
N PRO A 39 -0.85 -5.57 -30.66
CA PRO A 39 -0.42 -4.17 -30.62
C PRO A 39 -1.56 -3.17 -30.48
N SER A 40 -2.76 -3.51 -31.00
CA SER A 40 -3.91 -2.61 -31.02
C SER A 40 -4.73 -2.61 -29.72
N LYS A 41 -4.51 -3.58 -28.82
CA LYS A 41 -5.38 -3.75 -27.64
C LYS A 41 -4.72 -3.51 -26.30
N ASN A 42 -3.39 -3.61 -26.19
CA ASN A 42 -2.84 -3.86 -24.86
C ASN A 42 -2.02 -2.73 -24.26
N ILE A 43 -0.98 -2.28 -24.88
CA ILE A 43 -0.07 -1.31 -24.24
C ILE A 43 0.25 -0.20 -25.21
N PRO A 44 -0.12 1.05 -24.89
CA PRO A 44 0.38 2.19 -25.65
C PRO A 44 1.90 2.13 -25.71
N HIS A 45 2.45 2.30 -26.90
CA HIS A 45 3.91 2.27 -27.17
C HIS A 45 4.59 0.89 -27.03
N PHE A 46 3.86 -0.22 -26.94
CA PHE A 46 4.48 -1.55 -26.87
C PHE A 46 5.46 -1.80 -28.03
N GLN A 47 5.12 -1.37 -29.23
CA GLN A 47 5.97 -1.52 -30.41
C GLN A 47 7.35 -0.83 -30.25
N GLN A 48 7.42 0.25 -29.48
CA GLN A 48 8.68 0.96 -29.20
C GLN A 48 9.61 0.19 -28.26
N LEU A 49 9.08 -0.74 -27.49
CA LEU A 49 9.83 -1.60 -26.57
C LEU A 49 10.43 -2.82 -27.27
N LEU A 50 9.95 -3.14 -28.47
CA LEU A 50 10.40 -4.31 -29.21
C LEU A 50 11.77 -4.05 -29.85
N ASN A 51 12.64 -5.06 -29.80
CA ASN A 51 13.90 -5.04 -30.53
C ASN A 51 13.69 -5.25 -32.05
N HIS A 52 14.77 -5.23 -32.84
CA HIS A 52 14.75 -5.48 -34.29
C HIS A 52 14.18 -6.86 -34.69
N LYS A 53 14.11 -7.83 -33.76
CA LYS A 53 13.49 -9.15 -33.94
C LYS A 53 12.02 -9.18 -33.52
N HIS A 54 11.43 -8.04 -33.19
CA HIS A 54 10.07 -7.92 -32.63
C HIS A 54 9.87 -8.67 -31.31
N LEU A 55 10.91 -8.66 -30.46
CA LEU A 55 10.92 -9.33 -29.17
C LEU A 55 11.22 -8.31 -28.06
N TYR A 56 10.51 -8.45 -26.97
CA TYR A 56 10.80 -7.80 -25.69
C TYR A 56 10.99 -8.86 -24.61
N PHE A 57 12.17 -8.90 -24.03
CA PHE A 57 12.45 -9.84 -22.93
C PHE A 57 11.88 -9.29 -21.63
N MET A 58 11.03 -10.07 -20.97
CA MET A 58 10.43 -9.76 -19.69
C MET A 58 10.83 -10.83 -18.67
N GLN A 59 11.31 -10.38 -17.54
CA GLN A 59 11.64 -11.23 -16.39
C GLN A 59 11.00 -10.64 -15.14
N PHE A 60 10.33 -11.50 -14.36
CA PHE A 60 9.74 -11.15 -13.08
C PHE A 60 9.63 -12.35 -12.17
N ARG A 61 9.56 -12.13 -10.87
CA ARG A 61 9.30 -13.14 -9.85
C ARG A 61 7.81 -13.22 -9.59
N VAL A 62 7.30 -14.42 -9.41
CA VAL A 62 5.97 -14.71 -8.90
C VAL A 62 6.13 -15.44 -7.60
N ILE A 63 5.52 -14.92 -6.57
CA ILE A 63 5.65 -15.42 -5.21
C ILE A 63 4.24 -15.72 -4.70
N LYS A 64 4.03 -16.92 -4.18
CA LYS A 64 2.86 -17.29 -3.39
C LYS A 64 3.31 -17.34 -1.94
N MET A 65 2.70 -16.54 -1.10
CA MET A 65 3.04 -16.51 0.32
C MET A 65 1.80 -16.71 1.18
N LYS A 66 1.97 -17.46 2.26
CA LYS A 66 0.92 -17.65 3.26
C LYS A 66 0.82 -16.41 4.13
N VAL A 67 -0.36 -15.80 4.18
CA VAL A 67 -0.65 -14.64 5.02
C VAL A 67 -1.51 -15.00 6.22
N ALA A 68 -2.21 -16.14 6.16
CA ALA A 68 -2.99 -16.71 7.24
C ALA A 68 -3.17 -18.23 7.06
N GLU A 69 -3.84 -18.87 8.01
CA GLU A 69 -3.98 -20.33 8.08
C GLU A 69 -4.53 -20.91 6.77
N ASP A 70 -5.53 -20.27 6.14
CA ASP A 70 -6.13 -20.69 4.87
C ASP A 70 -6.10 -19.56 3.81
N SER A 71 -5.16 -18.63 3.90
CA SER A 71 -5.10 -17.48 3.01
C SER A 71 -3.72 -17.29 2.43
N TYR A 72 -3.67 -17.22 1.11
CA TYR A 72 -2.46 -16.98 0.34
C TYR A 72 -2.59 -15.73 -0.50
N GLU A 73 -1.48 -15.00 -0.63
CA GLU A 73 -1.37 -13.86 -1.53
C GLU A 73 -0.34 -14.14 -2.61
N TYR A 74 -0.63 -13.65 -3.82
CA TYR A 74 0.27 -13.76 -4.96
C TYR A 74 0.86 -12.38 -5.26
N ILE A 75 2.18 -12.32 -5.28
CA ILE A 75 2.91 -11.10 -5.59
C ILE A 75 3.70 -11.28 -6.87
N ILE A 76 3.65 -10.28 -7.74
CA ILE A 76 4.53 -10.15 -8.89
C ILE A 76 5.50 -9.02 -8.59
N THR A 77 6.80 -9.30 -8.70
CA THR A 77 7.85 -8.31 -8.41
C THR A 77 9.03 -8.43 -9.35
N ASN A 78 9.77 -7.35 -9.52
CA ASN A 78 11.06 -7.29 -10.19
C ASN A 78 12.24 -7.19 -9.20
N LEU A 79 11.98 -7.28 -7.90
CA LEU A 79 13.02 -7.24 -6.88
C LEU A 79 13.97 -8.43 -7.02
N PRO A 80 15.26 -8.23 -6.79
CA PRO A 80 16.26 -9.30 -6.87
C PRO A 80 16.07 -10.31 -5.73
N TYR A 81 16.69 -11.50 -5.86
CA TYR A 81 16.63 -12.57 -4.87
C TYR A 81 17.32 -12.22 -3.53
N SER A 82 18.06 -11.10 -3.46
CA SER A 82 18.54 -10.57 -2.18
C SER A 82 17.42 -10.15 -1.21
N PHE A 83 16.22 -9.91 -1.74
CA PHE A 83 14.99 -9.80 -0.95
C PHE A 83 14.38 -11.19 -0.83
N ASP A 84 14.50 -11.78 0.35
CA ASP A 84 13.92 -13.09 0.63
C ASP A 84 12.38 -13.03 0.84
N LEU A 85 11.78 -14.18 1.15
CA LEU A 85 10.33 -14.26 1.35
C LEU A 85 9.85 -13.41 2.55
N GLU A 86 10.63 -13.37 3.61
CA GLU A 86 10.28 -12.60 4.82
C GLU A 86 10.38 -11.09 4.56
N ASP A 87 11.41 -10.63 3.84
CA ASP A 87 11.51 -9.25 3.39
C ASP A 87 10.30 -8.84 2.55
N LEU A 88 9.85 -9.73 1.66
CA LEU A 88 8.70 -9.48 0.80
C LEU A 88 7.38 -9.46 1.58
N LYS A 89 7.23 -10.28 2.62
CA LYS A 89 6.10 -10.21 3.55
C LYS A 89 6.06 -8.87 4.28
N ILE A 90 7.21 -8.37 4.72
CA ILE A 90 7.34 -7.04 5.35
C ILE A 90 6.96 -5.94 4.36
N CYS A 91 7.49 -5.97 3.13
CA CYS A 91 7.14 -5.01 2.08
C CYS A 91 5.64 -5.02 1.76
N TYR A 92 5.04 -6.21 1.69
CA TYR A 92 3.61 -6.36 1.46
C TYR A 92 2.78 -5.79 2.61
N HIS A 93 3.20 -5.99 3.85
CA HIS A 93 2.57 -5.39 5.01
C HIS A 93 2.62 -3.84 4.96
N TRP A 94 3.74 -3.26 4.55
CA TRP A 94 3.85 -1.81 4.37
C TRP A 94 2.90 -1.29 3.26
N ARG A 95 2.71 -2.05 2.20
CA ARG A 95 1.71 -1.70 1.17
C ARG A 95 0.31 -1.57 1.77
N TRP A 96 -0.05 -2.48 2.68
CA TRP A 96 -1.32 -2.40 3.39
C TRP A 96 -1.45 -1.14 4.25
N GLN A 97 -0.38 -0.71 4.88
CA GLN A 97 -0.37 0.53 5.64
C GLN A 97 -0.64 1.76 4.75
N MET A 98 -0.24 1.75 3.48
CA MET A 98 -0.59 2.81 2.53
C MET A 98 -2.10 2.89 2.29
N GLU A 99 -2.81 1.77 2.20
CA GLU A 99 -4.28 1.76 2.07
C GLU A 99 -4.95 2.37 3.30
N VAL A 100 -4.42 2.08 4.49
CA VAL A 100 -4.85 2.70 5.75
C VAL A 100 -4.58 4.21 5.73
N ALA A 101 -3.40 4.63 5.27
CA ALA A 101 -3.04 6.04 5.12
C ALA A 101 -4.00 6.78 4.18
N PHE A 102 -4.31 6.21 3.01
CA PHE A 102 -5.30 6.78 2.10
C PHE A 102 -6.70 6.87 2.72
N ARG A 103 -7.10 5.91 3.53
CA ARG A 103 -8.37 5.96 4.26
C ARG A 103 -8.40 7.14 5.23
N TYR A 104 -7.32 7.37 5.98
CA TYR A 104 -7.23 8.52 6.88
C TYR A 104 -7.22 9.84 6.12
N LEU A 105 -6.46 9.95 5.03
CA LEU A 105 -6.46 11.13 4.17
C LEU A 105 -7.86 11.45 3.64
N LYS A 106 -8.55 10.45 3.11
CA LYS A 106 -9.88 10.62 2.53
C LYS A 106 -10.94 11.00 3.56
N HIS A 107 -11.00 10.27 4.67
CA HIS A 107 -12.12 10.37 5.61
C HIS A 107 -11.81 11.24 6.83
N ALA A 108 -10.70 11.01 7.53
CA ALA A 108 -10.37 11.75 8.75
C ALA A 108 -9.84 13.15 8.44
N ASN A 109 -9.08 13.30 7.36
CA ASN A 109 -8.50 14.58 6.96
C ASN A 109 -9.35 15.36 5.96
N GLY A 110 -10.37 14.74 5.36
CA GLY A 110 -11.35 15.41 4.52
C GLY A 110 -10.94 15.60 3.05
N LEU A 111 -9.95 14.83 2.55
CA LEU A 111 -9.47 14.95 1.17
C LEU A 111 -10.53 14.58 0.10
N LEU A 112 -11.68 14.03 0.50
CA LEU A 112 -12.81 13.79 -0.41
C LEU A 112 -13.64 15.04 -0.71
N TYR A 113 -13.48 16.11 0.06
CA TYR A 113 -14.32 17.30 -0.01
C TYR A 113 -13.46 18.49 -0.37
N PHE A 114 -13.46 18.84 -1.65
CA PHE A 114 -12.77 20.03 -2.14
C PHE A 114 -13.71 21.24 -2.13
N HIS A 115 -13.14 22.39 -1.77
CA HIS A 115 -13.89 23.65 -1.72
C HIS A 115 -13.81 24.41 -3.05
N SER A 116 -12.78 24.14 -3.86
CA SER A 116 -12.58 24.83 -5.12
C SER A 116 -12.66 23.87 -6.31
N LYS A 117 -13.04 24.43 -7.46
CA LYS A 117 -13.00 23.74 -8.77
C LYS A 117 -11.77 24.11 -9.60
N LYS A 118 -11.02 25.16 -9.21
CA LYS A 118 -9.83 25.62 -9.95
C LYS A 118 -8.64 24.73 -9.63
N PRO A 119 -7.89 24.26 -10.64
CA PRO A 119 -6.79 23.32 -10.45
C PRO A 119 -5.72 23.78 -9.45
N GLU A 120 -5.39 25.08 -9.43
CA GLU A 120 -4.38 25.64 -8.53
C GLU A 120 -4.82 25.54 -7.08
N TYR A 121 -6.07 25.85 -6.78
CA TYR A 121 -6.60 25.75 -5.43
C TYR A 121 -6.82 24.31 -4.98
N LEU A 122 -7.19 23.40 -5.91
CA LEU A 122 -7.22 21.97 -5.63
C LEU A 122 -5.84 21.45 -5.21
N LYS A 123 -4.79 21.86 -5.92
CA LYS A 123 -3.42 21.51 -5.53
C LYS A 123 -3.06 22.02 -4.14
N GLN A 124 -3.41 23.25 -3.82
CA GLN A 124 -3.18 23.83 -2.49
C GLN A 124 -3.90 23.04 -1.39
N GLU A 125 -5.17 22.67 -1.61
CA GLU A 125 -5.93 21.86 -0.66
C GLU A 125 -5.31 20.48 -0.47
N ILE A 126 -4.87 19.84 -1.55
CA ILE A 126 -4.18 18.53 -1.50
C ILE A 126 -2.90 18.64 -0.68
N TYR A 127 -2.04 19.61 -0.99
CA TYR A 127 -0.78 19.79 -0.25
C TYR A 127 -1.00 20.14 1.22
N ALA A 128 -1.96 21.00 1.52
CA ALA A 128 -2.30 21.34 2.90
C ALA A 128 -2.75 20.10 3.70
N ASN A 129 -3.57 19.24 3.08
CA ASN A 129 -4.00 17.99 3.68
C ASN A 129 -2.84 16.99 3.87
N LEU A 130 -1.92 16.89 2.91
CA LEU A 130 -0.74 16.04 3.03
C LEU A 130 0.21 16.52 4.14
N ILE A 131 0.42 17.84 4.24
CA ILE A 131 1.23 18.44 5.32
C ILE A 131 0.61 18.14 6.67
N LEU A 132 -0.70 18.37 6.82
CA LEU A 132 -1.40 18.08 8.07
C LEU A 132 -1.34 16.59 8.43
N TYR A 133 -1.49 15.71 7.45
CA TYR A 133 -1.37 14.27 7.65
C TYR A 133 0.02 13.88 8.15
N ASN A 134 1.08 14.32 7.45
CA ASN A 134 2.46 14.00 7.82
C ASN A 134 2.81 14.54 9.20
N PHE A 135 2.37 15.75 9.51
CA PHE A 135 2.56 16.33 10.85
C PHE A 135 1.80 15.54 11.92
N GLY A 136 0.58 15.11 11.63
CA GLY A 136 -0.19 14.25 12.52
C GLY A 136 0.47 12.89 12.78
N VAL A 137 1.08 12.28 11.75
CA VAL A 137 1.86 11.04 11.89
C VAL A 137 3.08 11.27 12.77
N PHE A 138 3.81 12.36 12.53
CA PHE A 138 4.98 12.72 13.35
C PHE A 138 4.60 12.85 14.84
N LEU A 139 3.60 13.65 15.16
CA LEU A 139 3.13 13.84 16.54
C LEU A 139 2.58 12.55 17.19
N ALA A 140 1.92 11.70 16.41
CA ALA A 140 1.43 10.42 16.89
C ALA A 140 2.59 9.48 17.29
N ASN A 141 3.64 9.43 16.45
CA ASN A 141 4.84 8.63 16.74
C ASN A 141 5.57 9.15 17.99
N GLU A 142 5.74 10.45 18.15
CA GLU A 142 6.31 11.05 19.35
C GLU A 142 5.49 10.72 20.61
N ALA A 143 4.16 10.75 20.50
CA ALA A 143 3.26 10.39 21.60
C ALA A 143 3.40 8.91 22.01
N ILE A 144 3.58 8.00 21.03
CA ILE A 144 3.82 6.57 21.28
C ILE A 144 5.15 6.40 22.02
N GLN A 145 6.22 7.03 21.54
CA GLN A 145 7.55 6.94 22.15
C GLN A 145 7.55 7.48 23.58
N GLU A 146 6.92 8.64 23.81
CA GLU A 146 6.80 9.21 25.15
C GLU A 146 6.03 8.28 26.11
N ASN A 147 4.97 7.64 25.61
CA ASN A 147 4.21 6.68 26.40
C ASN A 147 4.99 5.40 26.71
N GLN A 148 5.77 4.89 25.75
CA GLN A 148 6.64 3.73 25.95
C GLN A 148 7.73 4.00 27.00
N LYS A 149 8.34 5.18 27.00
CA LYS A 149 9.33 5.58 28.02
C LYS A 149 8.76 5.58 29.44
N LYS A 150 7.47 5.92 29.59
CA LYS A 150 6.79 5.92 30.90
C LYS A 150 6.37 4.54 31.39
N LYS A 151 6.19 3.58 30.48
CA LYS A 151 5.68 2.23 30.79
C LYS A 151 6.78 1.17 30.77
N HIS A 152 7.88 1.38 31.49
CA HIS A 152 8.93 0.38 31.70
C HIS A 152 8.48 -0.83 32.55
N ARG A 153 7.25 -1.34 32.35
CA ARG A 153 6.81 -2.59 32.97
C ARG A 153 6.70 -3.69 31.91
N ILE A 154 7.56 -4.66 32.07
CA ILE A 154 7.98 -5.78 31.22
C ILE A 154 6.86 -6.81 30.90
N THR A 155 5.62 -6.58 31.24
CA THR A 155 4.55 -7.58 31.12
C THR A 155 3.33 -7.12 30.27
N ASN A 156 3.53 -6.25 29.31
CA ASN A 156 2.39 -5.80 28.51
C ASN A 156 2.04 -6.80 27.40
N LYS A 157 1.00 -7.59 27.67
CA LYS A 157 0.32 -8.48 26.72
C LYS A 157 -0.32 -7.74 25.52
N TYR A 158 -0.31 -6.40 25.53
CA TYR A 158 -0.99 -5.57 24.53
C TYR A 158 -0.02 -4.65 23.82
N GLN A 159 -0.21 -4.49 22.52
CA GLN A 159 0.35 -3.38 21.73
C GLN A 159 -0.50 -2.14 21.96
N TYR A 160 0.13 -0.96 21.86
CA TYR A 160 -0.54 0.31 22.08
C TYR A 160 -0.51 1.11 20.79
N GLU A 161 -1.68 1.53 20.35
CA GLU A 161 -1.86 2.35 19.15
C GLU A 161 -2.50 3.68 19.50
N VAL A 162 -2.18 4.70 18.74
CA VAL A 162 -2.83 6.02 18.83
C VAL A 162 -4.11 6.00 18.01
N ASP A 163 -5.19 6.54 18.54
CA ASP A 163 -6.33 6.93 17.70
C ASP A 163 -5.90 8.06 16.76
N PHE A 164 -5.51 7.65 15.56
CA PHE A 164 -4.96 8.55 14.55
C PHE A 164 -5.97 9.62 14.10
N SER A 165 -7.26 9.33 14.13
CA SER A 165 -8.30 10.31 13.83
C SER A 165 -8.32 11.44 14.86
N SER A 166 -8.15 11.10 16.14
CA SER A 166 -8.02 12.10 17.21
C SER A 166 -6.70 12.87 17.12
N ALA A 167 -5.60 12.20 16.78
CA ALA A 167 -4.31 12.87 16.56
C ALA A 167 -4.41 13.92 15.44
N LEU A 168 -5.02 13.60 14.30
CA LEU A 168 -5.24 14.54 13.21
C LEU A 168 -6.11 15.73 13.61
N LYS A 169 -7.20 15.50 14.35
CA LYS A 169 -8.07 16.57 14.86
C LYS A 169 -7.32 17.52 15.80
N ILE A 170 -6.48 16.99 16.67
CA ILE A 170 -5.67 17.76 17.59
C ILE A 170 -4.61 18.57 16.81
N SER A 171 -3.92 17.95 15.87
CA SER A 171 -2.94 18.60 15.00
C SER A 171 -3.55 19.74 14.20
N ARG A 172 -4.75 19.53 13.62
CA ARG A 172 -5.48 20.58 12.90
C ARG A 172 -5.82 21.75 13.79
N LYS A 173 -6.30 21.51 15.02
CA LYS A 173 -6.58 22.60 15.98
C LYS A 173 -5.32 23.38 16.34
N TYR A 174 -4.19 22.73 16.42
CA TYR A 174 -2.91 23.38 16.64
C TYR A 174 -2.53 24.32 15.51
N PHE A 175 -2.60 23.88 14.25
CA PHE A 175 -2.32 24.74 13.10
C PHE A 175 -3.24 25.98 13.05
N ILE A 176 -4.51 25.80 13.38
CA ILE A 176 -5.48 26.91 13.34
C ILE A 176 -5.24 27.91 14.49
N ARG A 177 -4.89 27.43 15.68
CA ARG A 177 -4.83 28.27 16.88
C ARG A 177 -3.44 28.77 17.24
N GLY A 178 -2.39 28.06 16.87
CA GLY A 178 -0.98 28.46 17.04
C GLY A 178 -0.48 28.76 18.45
N ARG A 179 -1.26 28.45 19.50
CA ARG A 179 -1.03 28.92 20.88
C ARG A 179 -0.56 27.83 21.85
N SER A 180 -0.25 26.65 21.39
CA SER A 180 0.15 25.54 22.28
C SER A 180 1.59 25.11 22.01
N SER A 181 2.34 24.75 23.04
CA SER A 181 3.66 24.15 22.86
C SER A 181 3.53 22.72 22.29
N GLU A 182 4.51 22.29 21.53
CA GLU A 182 4.58 20.95 20.94
C GLU A 182 4.43 19.85 22.00
N ASN A 183 5.15 19.97 23.13
CA ASN A 183 5.06 19.05 24.27
C ASN A 183 3.63 18.90 24.82
N ARG A 184 2.84 19.98 24.81
CA ARG A 184 1.46 19.93 25.27
C ARG A 184 0.58 19.14 24.33
N ILE A 185 0.84 19.22 23.03
CA ILE A 185 0.09 18.52 21.99
C ILE A 185 0.40 17.03 22.04
N ILE A 186 1.69 16.65 22.14
CA ILE A 186 2.13 15.27 22.30
C ILE A 186 1.47 14.65 23.52
N LYS A 187 1.46 15.33 24.68
CA LYS A 187 0.78 14.86 25.89
C LYS A 187 -0.74 14.74 25.71
N LEU A 188 -1.35 15.59 24.90
CA LEU A 188 -2.77 15.50 24.61
C LEU A 188 -3.08 14.31 23.70
N ILE A 189 -2.29 14.07 22.66
CA ILE A 189 -2.42 12.91 21.78
C ILE A 189 -2.18 11.61 22.55
N ALA A 190 -1.24 11.60 23.48
CA ALA A 190 -0.93 10.44 24.33
C ALA A 190 -2.12 9.98 25.19
N LYS A 191 -3.11 10.84 25.44
CA LYS A 191 -4.36 10.45 26.13
C LYS A 191 -5.28 9.59 25.28
N TYR A 192 -5.11 9.60 23.96
CA TYR A 192 -5.90 8.81 23.00
C TYR A 192 -5.15 7.55 22.52
N ILE A 193 -4.22 7.08 23.33
CA ILE A 193 -3.56 5.79 23.12
C ILE A 193 -4.42 4.70 23.76
N HIS A 194 -4.73 3.67 22.99
CA HIS A 194 -5.50 2.52 23.44
C HIS A 194 -4.73 1.22 23.24
N ALA A 195 -5.07 0.22 24.04
CA ALA A 195 -4.47 -1.09 23.95
C ALA A 195 -5.12 -1.89 22.82
N VAL A 196 -4.31 -2.49 21.96
CA VAL A 196 -4.73 -3.37 20.87
C VAL A 196 -4.21 -4.76 21.16
N LYS A 197 -5.08 -5.78 20.99
CA LYS A 197 -4.61 -7.16 21.03
C LYS A 197 -3.76 -7.43 19.79
N SER A 198 -2.60 -8.05 20.01
CA SER A 198 -1.65 -8.42 18.94
C SER A 198 -2.15 -9.55 18.02
N GLU A 199 -3.32 -10.10 18.29
CA GLU A 199 -3.91 -11.12 17.43
C GLU A 199 -4.31 -10.52 16.09
N PHE A 200 -3.73 -11.03 15.03
CA PHE A 200 -4.12 -10.74 13.66
C PHE A 200 -5.59 -11.09 13.46
N ARG A 201 -6.47 -10.12 13.61
CA ARG A 201 -7.88 -10.28 13.25
C ARG A 201 -7.99 -10.26 11.74
N GLN A 202 -8.15 -11.43 11.16
CA GLN A 202 -8.50 -11.55 9.75
C GLN A 202 -10.01 -11.40 9.61
N PHE A 203 -10.40 -10.43 8.83
CA PHE A 203 -11.77 -10.30 8.37
C PHE A 203 -11.80 -10.66 6.89
N SER A 204 -12.46 -11.76 6.53
CA SER A 204 -12.79 -12.01 5.13
C SER A 204 -13.60 -10.83 4.61
N ARG A 205 -13.09 -10.14 3.59
CA ARG A 205 -13.83 -9.06 2.96
C ARG A 205 -14.75 -9.66 1.91
N PRO A 206 -16.08 -9.51 2.01
CA PRO A 206 -16.93 -9.81 0.88
C PRO A 206 -16.50 -8.91 -0.28
N LEU A 207 -16.25 -9.50 -1.45
CA LEU A 207 -16.01 -8.77 -2.69
C LEU A 207 -17.27 -7.96 -3.00
N ARG A 208 -17.31 -6.73 -2.51
CA ARG A 208 -18.33 -5.77 -2.93
C ARG A 208 -17.92 -5.25 -4.30
N GLY A 209 -18.85 -5.32 -5.26
CA GLY A 209 -18.65 -4.68 -6.55
C GLY A 209 -18.16 -3.24 -6.35
N ILE A 210 -17.21 -2.81 -7.18
CA ILE A 210 -16.68 -1.45 -7.14
C ILE A 210 -17.82 -0.50 -7.48
N GLY A 211 -18.49 0.03 -6.45
CA GLY A 211 -19.45 1.12 -6.64
C GLY A 211 -18.72 2.35 -7.16
N ALA A 212 -19.34 3.09 -8.06
CA ALA A 212 -18.78 4.33 -8.56
C ALA A 212 -18.41 5.26 -7.41
N ILE A 213 -17.17 5.75 -7.41
CA ILE A 213 -16.71 6.74 -6.43
C ILE A 213 -17.31 8.08 -6.86
N HIS A 214 -18.33 8.52 -6.15
CA HIS A 214 -18.86 9.86 -6.33
C HIS A 214 -17.98 10.85 -5.55
N PHE A 215 -17.28 11.72 -6.27
CA PHE A 215 -16.67 12.90 -5.67
C PHE A 215 -17.80 13.88 -5.34
N GLY A 216 -18.12 14.01 -4.05
CA GLY A 216 -19.09 15.01 -3.59
C GLY A 216 -18.47 16.40 -3.66
N TYR A 217 -18.91 17.22 -4.60
CA TYR A 217 -18.69 18.67 -4.54
C TYR A 217 -19.73 19.27 -3.60
N ARG A 218 -19.28 20.08 -2.65
CA ARG A 218 -20.12 20.99 -1.88
C ARG A 218 -19.99 22.40 -2.42
#